data_3ad52d87c3174cf6ebf0dc4e00bd77f1
#
_entry.id   3ad52d87c3174cf6ebf0dc4e00bd77f1
#
_cell.length_a   1.000
_cell.length_b   1.000
_cell.length_c   1.000
_cell.angle_alpha   90.00
_cell.angle_beta   90.00
_cell.angle_gamma   90.00
#
_symmetry.space_group_name_H-M   'P 1'
#
loop_
_entity.id
_entity.type
_entity.pdbx_description
1 polymer ?
#
loop_
_entity_poly.entity_id
_entity_poly.type
_entity_poly.pdbx_seq_one_letter_code
_entity_poly.pdbx_strand_id
1 'polypeptide(L)'
;MRIIEAINKETIDLKQLRKLAFTGVPDSCLGLRPVVWRILLDGLSLETKSWRNSLEQNYLSYEDFKRELIVKPKVKQDAADAEQQKAKMDHPLSRATESVWNTYFKDQELWDEIEKDVKRTRSDMNFFYLALDAERCKSAADLTRLNRQHDTKKADLKPADIEGYLETHADVLHRILFIYAKLNPGVKYVQGMNEVLAVLYFCFLKDDDASNPVVGHKYLESDLFFNFSNLMIELRDGFLRELDKEKSGIQGRIKQYAEIMKVVEPHAYHTIEQNQVNHQFYSLRWFMLLLCQEFTMAQSIRLWDTLLTDPQRFQFTNFVCVALVSFVRDEIIDGDFACCMENLQKAHEFVPEISDLLNKTNEICVAYNRHEESYTIG
;
A
#
# COMPACT_ATOMS: atom_id res chain seq x y z
N MET A 1 17.68 6.58 -20.62
CA MET A 1 19.11 6.83 -20.39
C MET A 1 19.38 7.67 -19.14
N ARG A 2 18.90 8.90 -18.98
CA ARG A 2 19.24 9.78 -17.84
C ARG A 2 18.97 9.22 -16.44
N ILE A 3 17.88 8.47 -16.24
CA ILE A 3 17.58 7.86 -14.92
C ILE A 3 18.60 6.76 -14.60
N ILE A 4 18.94 5.91 -15.58
CA ILE A 4 19.96 4.87 -15.43
C ILE A 4 21.32 5.47 -15.05
N GLU A 5 21.71 6.56 -15.71
CA GLU A 5 22.95 7.29 -15.37
C GLU A 5 22.92 7.86 -13.95
N ALA A 6 21.73 8.30 -13.49
CA ALA A 6 21.57 8.84 -12.13
C ALA A 6 21.68 7.75 -11.05
N ILE A 7 21.15 6.54 -11.28
CA ILE A 7 21.18 5.45 -10.29
C ILE A 7 22.50 4.65 -10.31
N ASN A 8 23.29 4.73 -11.38
CA ASN A 8 24.59 4.03 -11.50
C ASN A 8 25.75 4.77 -10.84
N LYS A 9 25.51 5.89 -10.18
CA LYS A 9 26.53 6.63 -9.42
C LYS A 9 26.80 5.95 -8.09
N GLU A 10 27.99 6.14 -7.53
CA GLU A 10 28.32 5.66 -6.17
C GLU A 10 27.40 6.28 -5.11
N THR A 11 27.12 7.58 -5.24
CA THR A 11 26.17 8.32 -4.43
C THR A 11 25.12 8.95 -5.34
N ILE A 12 23.86 8.66 -5.09
CA ILE A 12 22.73 9.11 -5.90
C ILE A 12 22.30 10.51 -5.44
N ASP A 13 22.18 11.43 -6.38
CA ASP A 13 21.53 12.71 -6.16
C ASP A 13 20.01 12.55 -6.18
N LEU A 14 19.40 12.49 -4.99
CA LEU A 14 17.96 12.30 -4.82
C LEU A 14 17.14 13.43 -5.50
N LYS A 15 17.63 14.67 -5.46
CA LYS A 15 16.93 15.81 -6.10
C LYS A 15 16.92 15.64 -7.62
N GLN A 16 18.04 15.23 -8.19
CA GLN A 16 18.13 14.93 -9.62
C GLN A 16 17.23 13.74 -10.00
N LEU A 17 17.24 12.66 -9.20
CA LEU A 17 16.43 11.47 -9.43
C LEU A 17 14.93 11.81 -9.40
N ARG A 18 14.46 12.56 -8.39
CA ARG A 18 13.08 13.02 -8.29
C ARG A 18 12.66 13.80 -9.53
N LYS A 19 13.48 14.75 -9.96
CA LYS A 19 13.20 15.55 -11.17
C LYS A 19 13.08 14.69 -12.44
N LEU A 20 13.93 13.68 -12.59
CA LEU A 20 13.91 12.79 -13.75
C LEU A 20 12.72 11.82 -13.74
N ALA A 21 12.38 11.27 -12.57
CA ALA A 21 11.32 10.28 -12.42
C ALA A 21 9.91 10.91 -12.36
N PHE A 22 9.78 12.22 -12.10
CA PHE A 22 8.50 12.95 -12.05
C PHE A 22 7.67 12.77 -13.32
N THR A 23 8.30 12.77 -14.49
CA THR A 23 7.62 12.57 -15.78
C THR A 23 7.32 11.11 -16.11
N GLY A 24 7.65 10.18 -15.21
CA GLY A 24 7.46 8.75 -15.32
C GLY A 24 8.78 8.00 -15.53
N VAL A 25 8.83 6.78 -15.01
CA VAL A 25 9.94 5.85 -15.22
C VAL A 25 9.64 5.00 -16.46
N PRO A 26 10.56 4.92 -17.44
CA PRO A 26 10.31 4.19 -18.69
C PRO A 26 10.09 2.69 -18.45
N ASP A 27 9.03 2.12 -19.05
CA ASP A 27 8.75 0.67 -19.02
C ASP A 27 9.71 -0.16 -19.88
N SER A 28 10.46 0.50 -20.78
CA SER A 28 11.42 -0.17 -21.68
C SER A 28 12.67 -0.70 -20.98
N CYS A 29 12.89 -0.30 -19.71
CA CYS A 29 14.05 -0.69 -18.91
C CYS A 29 13.58 -1.58 -17.76
N LEU A 30 13.66 -2.90 -17.94
CA LEU A 30 13.27 -3.88 -16.91
C LEU A 30 14.07 -3.64 -15.61
N GLY A 31 13.39 -3.75 -14.48
CA GLY A 31 13.98 -3.56 -13.16
C GLY A 31 14.29 -2.11 -12.77
N LEU A 32 14.14 -1.12 -13.67
CA LEU A 32 14.46 0.27 -13.38
C LEU A 32 13.46 0.90 -12.38
N ARG A 33 12.15 0.75 -12.62
CA ARG A 33 11.11 1.32 -11.74
C ARG A 33 11.18 0.78 -10.33
N PRO A 34 11.30 -0.54 -10.08
CA PRO A 34 11.48 -1.08 -8.73
C PRO A 34 12.69 -0.48 -7.98
N VAL A 35 13.82 -0.26 -8.65
CA VAL A 35 14.99 0.37 -8.04
C VAL A 35 14.70 1.82 -7.68
N VAL A 36 14.12 2.60 -8.61
CA VAL A 36 13.74 4.01 -8.38
C VAL A 36 12.76 4.12 -7.21
N TRP A 37 11.73 3.30 -7.16
CA TRP A 37 10.74 3.34 -6.09
C TRP A 37 11.34 2.95 -4.73
N ARG A 38 12.24 1.94 -4.66
CA ARG A 38 12.96 1.60 -3.43
C ARG A 38 13.78 2.78 -2.90
N ILE A 39 14.43 3.54 -3.79
CA ILE A 39 15.18 4.74 -3.38
C ILE A 39 14.24 5.83 -2.89
N LEU A 40 13.13 6.08 -3.60
CA LEU A 40 12.15 7.10 -3.25
C LEU A 40 11.38 6.78 -1.95
N LEU A 41 11.26 5.51 -1.60
CA LEU A 41 10.63 4.99 -0.38
C LEU A 41 11.63 4.72 0.75
N ASP A 42 12.88 5.17 0.62
CA ASP A 42 13.96 4.94 1.59
C ASP A 42 14.24 3.44 1.89
N GLY A 43 13.83 2.54 0.99
CA GLY A 43 14.14 1.11 1.04
C GLY A 43 15.55 0.79 0.57
N LEU A 44 16.15 1.64 -0.26
CA LEU A 44 17.55 1.62 -0.64
C LEU A 44 18.21 2.95 -0.32
N SER A 45 19.43 2.90 0.24
CA SER A 45 20.19 4.09 0.56
C SER A 45 20.66 4.80 -0.71
N LEU A 46 21.07 6.08 -0.58
CA LEU A 46 21.67 6.83 -1.68
C LEU A 46 23.07 6.35 -2.02
N GLU A 47 23.71 5.55 -1.17
CA GLU A 47 25.02 4.94 -1.40
C GLU A 47 24.84 3.53 -1.98
N THR A 48 25.10 3.36 -3.26
CA THR A 48 24.88 2.09 -3.99
C THR A 48 25.70 0.92 -3.45
N LYS A 49 26.88 1.18 -2.90
CA LYS A 49 27.75 0.16 -2.30
C LYS A 49 27.13 -0.57 -1.11
N SER A 50 26.20 0.07 -0.39
CA SER A 50 25.54 -0.52 0.79
C SER A 50 24.36 -1.43 0.44
N TRP A 51 23.81 -1.36 -0.77
CA TRP A 51 22.56 -2.02 -1.15
C TRP A 51 22.54 -3.51 -0.84
N ARG A 52 23.58 -4.24 -1.29
CA ARG A 52 23.64 -5.69 -1.08
C ARG A 52 23.58 -6.07 0.40
N ASN A 53 24.29 -5.33 1.26
CA ASN A 53 24.30 -5.58 2.69
C ASN A 53 22.93 -5.25 3.33
N SER A 54 22.34 -4.12 2.94
CA SER A 54 21.02 -3.71 3.43
C SER A 54 19.94 -4.72 3.05
N LEU A 55 19.93 -5.20 1.80
CA LEU A 55 18.99 -6.22 1.32
C LEU A 55 19.12 -7.53 2.08
N GLU A 56 20.34 -7.99 2.34
CA GLU A 56 20.56 -9.22 3.12
C GLU A 56 20.12 -9.05 4.57
N GLN A 57 20.38 -7.91 5.21
CA GLN A 57 19.94 -7.61 6.57
C GLN A 57 18.40 -7.55 6.65
N ASN A 58 17.76 -6.88 5.72
CA ASN A 58 16.30 -6.81 5.63
C ASN A 58 15.69 -8.21 5.45
N TYR A 59 16.28 -9.02 4.57
CA TYR A 59 15.85 -10.40 4.36
C TYR A 59 15.94 -11.23 5.64
N LEU A 60 17.07 -11.20 6.34
CA LEU A 60 17.23 -11.95 7.60
C LEU A 60 16.24 -11.48 8.66
N SER A 61 16.05 -10.16 8.80
CA SER A 61 15.07 -9.62 9.76
C SER A 61 13.64 -10.05 9.42
N TYR A 62 13.28 -10.05 8.15
CA TYR A 62 11.96 -10.48 7.72
C TYR A 62 11.72 -11.99 7.95
N GLU A 63 12.75 -12.82 7.69
CA GLU A 63 12.68 -14.27 8.02
C GLU A 63 12.50 -14.51 9.53
N ASP A 64 13.14 -13.68 10.38
CA ASP A 64 12.92 -13.72 11.83
C ASP A 64 11.49 -13.32 12.19
N PHE A 65 10.94 -12.26 11.60
CA PHE A 65 9.53 -11.87 11.82
C PHE A 65 8.56 -13.00 11.43
N LYS A 66 8.79 -13.68 10.30
CA LYS A 66 7.96 -14.83 9.92
C LYS A 66 8.01 -15.95 10.95
N ARG A 67 9.18 -16.25 11.49
CA ARG A 67 9.37 -17.31 12.49
C ARG A 67 8.74 -16.98 13.84
N GLU A 68 8.80 -15.71 14.26
CA GLU A 68 8.34 -15.27 15.57
C GLU A 68 6.84 -14.96 15.60
N LEU A 69 6.32 -14.34 14.55
CA LEU A 69 4.96 -13.81 14.55
C LEU A 69 3.93 -14.79 13.99
N ILE A 70 4.34 -15.72 13.11
CA ILE A 70 3.45 -16.75 12.58
C ILE A 70 3.60 -18.01 13.43
N VAL A 71 3.02 -17.99 14.64
CA VAL A 71 3.17 -19.05 15.64
C VAL A 71 1.96 -19.98 15.62
N LYS A 72 2.23 -21.29 15.60
CA LYS A 72 1.20 -22.31 15.88
C LYS A 72 1.26 -22.71 17.36
N PRO A 73 0.12 -22.81 18.06
CA PRO A 73 0.10 -23.48 19.34
C PRO A 73 0.60 -24.91 19.17
N LYS A 74 1.69 -25.28 19.84
CA LYS A 74 2.13 -26.67 19.87
C LYS A 74 1.13 -27.46 20.68
N VAL A 75 0.24 -28.19 20.05
CA VAL A 75 -0.54 -29.25 20.69
C VAL A 75 0.45 -30.37 20.93
N LYS A 76 0.90 -30.51 22.17
CA LYS A 76 1.78 -31.63 22.58
C LYS A 76 1.02 -32.92 22.38
N GLN A 77 1.45 -33.74 21.44
CA GLN A 77 0.96 -35.11 21.21
C GLN A 77 1.64 -36.15 22.13
N ASP A 78 2.55 -35.76 23.02
CA ASP A 78 3.30 -36.72 23.86
C ASP A 78 2.66 -36.82 25.25
N ALA A 79 1.92 -37.91 25.44
CA ALA A 79 1.17 -38.25 26.64
C ALA A 79 2.05 -38.78 27.81
N ALA A 80 3.39 -38.74 27.69
CA ALA A 80 4.27 -39.38 28.69
C ALA A 80 4.80 -38.45 29.80
N ASP A 81 4.75 -37.10 29.60
CA ASP A 81 5.29 -36.15 30.59
C ASP A 81 4.22 -35.34 31.34
N ALA A 82 2.98 -35.80 31.32
CA ALA A 82 1.81 -35.02 31.71
C ALA A 82 1.58 -34.80 33.20
N GLU A 83 2.26 -35.53 34.08
CA GLU A 83 1.94 -35.48 35.53
C GLU A 83 2.68 -34.41 36.34
N GLN A 84 3.82 -33.90 35.88
CA GLN A 84 4.57 -32.87 36.61
C GLN A 84 4.33 -31.41 36.13
N GLN A 85 3.60 -31.19 35.05
CA GLN A 85 3.30 -29.86 34.51
C GLN A 85 1.84 -29.41 34.63
N LYS A 86 1.02 -30.07 35.47
CA LYS A 86 -0.40 -29.74 35.69
C LYS A 86 -0.68 -28.34 36.27
N ALA A 87 0.33 -27.59 36.71
CA ALA A 87 0.16 -26.30 37.38
C ALA A 87 0.18 -25.07 36.44
N LYS A 88 0.49 -25.23 35.16
CA LYS A 88 0.56 -24.11 34.18
C LYS A 88 0.15 -24.52 32.77
N MET A 89 -0.89 -25.31 32.61
CA MET A 89 -1.41 -25.59 31.28
C MET A 89 -2.33 -24.45 30.85
N ASP A 90 -1.86 -23.64 29.91
CA ASP A 90 -2.70 -22.68 29.21
C ASP A 90 -3.76 -23.45 28.39
N HIS A 91 -5.04 -23.13 28.64
CA HIS A 91 -6.19 -23.84 28.06
C HIS A 91 -6.91 -22.93 27.06
N PRO A 92 -7.46 -23.45 25.94
CA PRO A 92 -8.21 -22.65 24.95
C PRO A 92 -9.34 -21.80 25.54
N LEU A 93 -9.91 -22.18 26.68
CA LEU A 93 -10.94 -21.44 27.41
C LEU A 93 -10.37 -20.57 28.55
N SER A 94 -9.04 -20.42 28.65
CA SER A 94 -8.42 -19.54 29.65
C SER A 94 -8.82 -18.09 29.39
N ARG A 95 -9.25 -17.39 30.46
CA ARG A 95 -9.55 -15.94 30.42
C ARG A 95 -8.34 -15.07 30.74
N ALA A 96 -7.16 -15.67 30.94
CA ALA A 96 -5.94 -14.91 31.22
C ALA A 96 -5.54 -14.10 29.96
N THR A 97 -5.24 -12.82 30.15
CA THR A 97 -4.83 -11.91 29.07
C THR A 97 -3.54 -12.33 28.36
N GLU A 98 -2.68 -13.11 29.05
CA GLU A 98 -1.39 -13.61 28.55
C GLU A 98 -1.47 -15.05 28.02
N SER A 99 -2.68 -15.58 27.81
CA SER A 99 -2.86 -16.91 27.25
C SER A 99 -2.36 -16.97 25.79
N VAL A 100 -1.56 -17.99 25.47
CA VAL A 100 -1.12 -18.29 24.08
C VAL A 100 -2.34 -18.50 23.17
N TRP A 101 -3.41 -19.10 23.70
CA TRP A 101 -4.66 -19.30 22.97
C TRP A 101 -5.39 -18.01 22.68
N ASN A 102 -5.42 -17.04 23.61
CA ASN A 102 -6.03 -15.74 23.38
C ASN A 102 -5.28 -14.96 22.29
N THR A 103 -3.95 -15.05 22.29
CA THR A 103 -3.13 -14.47 21.22
C THR A 103 -3.43 -15.15 19.89
N TYR A 104 -3.49 -16.47 19.88
CA TYR A 104 -3.82 -17.25 18.70
C TYR A 104 -5.19 -16.89 18.13
N PHE A 105 -6.25 -16.78 18.95
CA PHE A 105 -7.58 -16.41 18.47
C PHE A 105 -7.64 -14.97 17.91
N LYS A 106 -6.93 -14.02 18.53
CA LYS A 106 -6.81 -12.66 18.01
C LYS A 106 -6.05 -12.62 16.70
N ASP A 107 -5.00 -13.40 16.57
CA ASP A 107 -4.24 -13.53 15.34
C ASP A 107 -5.08 -14.14 14.23
N GLN A 108 -5.97 -15.07 14.60
CA GLN A 108 -6.93 -15.67 13.72
C GLN A 108 -7.95 -14.67 13.18
N GLU A 109 -8.55 -13.87 14.07
CA GLU A 109 -9.49 -12.83 13.68
C GLU A 109 -8.85 -11.82 12.71
N LEU A 110 -7.62 -11.39 13.02
CA LEU A 110 -6.83 -10.51 12.17
C LEU A 110 -6.54 -11.17 10.81
N TRP A 111 -6.16 -12.45 10.82
CA TRP A 111 -5.89 -13.21 9.61
C TRP A 111 -7.11 -13.28 8.70
N ASP A 112 -8.29 -13.61 9.26
CA ASP A 112 -9.54 -13.71 8.53
C ASP A 112 -10.02 -12.34 7.99
N GLU A 113 -9.74 -11.26 8.71
CA GLU A 113 -10.04 -9.90 8.27
C GLU A 113 -9.22 -9.54 7.03
N ILE A 114 -7.90 -9.76 7.07
CA ILE A 114 -7.00 -9.51 5.94
C ILE A 114 -7.37 -10.40 4.76
N GLU A 115 -7.68 -11.69 4.99
CA GLU A 115 -8.03 -12.64 3.94
C GLU A 115 -9.24 -12.17 3.10
N LYS A 116 -10.27 -11.63 3.77
CA LYS A 116 -11.47 -11.09 3.08
C LYS A 116 -11.11 -9.97 2.11
N ASP A 117 -10.18 -9.09 2.48
CA ASP A 117 -9.76 -7.98 1.64
C ASP A 117 -8.81 -8.44 0.54
N VAL A 118 -7.85 -9.30 0.86
CA VAL A 118 -6.90 -9.84 -0.12
C VAL A 118 -7.62 -10.62 -1.23
N LYS A 119 -8.67 -11.38 -0.89
CA LYS A 119 -9.53 -12.08 -1.87
C LYS A 119 -10.29 -11.16 -2.84
N ARG A 120 -10.34 -9.87 -2.60
CA ARG A 120 -11.00 -8.85 -3.47
C ARG A 120 -10.02 -7.86 -4.04
N THR A 121 -8.73 -7.99 -3.69
CA THR A 121 -7.70 -7.08 -4.17
C THR A 121 -7.65 -7.11 -5.68
N ARG A 122 -7.79 -5.92 -6.30
CA ARG A 122 -7.73 -5.78 -7.76
C ARG A 122 -8.55 -6.83 -8.48
N SER A 123 -9.85 -6.90 -8.16
CA SER A 123 -10.78 -7.86 -8.77
C SER A 123 -10.89 -7.74 -10.30
N ASP A 124 -10.42 -6.63 -10.87
CA ASP A 124 -10.22 -6.38 -12.30
C ASP A 124 -9.07 -7.20 -12.91
N MET A 125 -8.23 -7.86 -12.09
CA MET A 125 -7.03 -8.58 -12.51
C MET A 125 -6.99 -10.00 -11.96
N ASN A 126 -6.83 -11.00 -12.84
CA ASN A 126 -6.60 -12.39 -12.41
C ASN A 126 -5.20 -12.63 -11.83
N PHE A 127 -4.30 -11.67 -11.97
CA PHE A 127 -2.88 -11.79 -11.58
C PHE A 127 -2.69 -12.29 -10.15
N PHE A 128 -3.40 -11.71 -9.19
CA PHE A 128 -3.22 -12.03 -7.76
C PHE A 128 -3.65 -13.45 -7.39
N TYR A 129 -4.48 -14.09 -8.21
CA TYR A 129 -4.93 -15.48 -8.01
C TYR A 129 -4.05 -16.51 -8.72
N LEU A 130 -3.07 -16.08 -9.51
CA LEU A 130 -2.13 -16.98 -10.15
C LEU A 130 -1.18 -17.57 -9.11
N ALA A 131 -0.81 -18.83 -9.32
CA ALA A 131 0.19 -19.51 -8.53
C ALA A 131 1.58 -18.89 -8.76
N LEU A 132 2.37 -18.82 -7.69
CA LEU A 132 3.79 -18.53 -7.79
C LEU A 132 4.51 -19.68 -8.52
N ASP A 133 5.63 -19.34 -9.18
CA ASP A 133 6.47 -20.39 -9.75
C ASP A 133 7.12 -21.25 -8.65
N ALA A 134 7.52 -22.48 -9.03
CA ALA A 134 7.95 -23.51 -8.10
C ALA A 134 9.18 -23.11 -7.25
N GLU A 135 10.03 -22.21 -7.74
CA GLU A 135 11.20 -21.75 -6.97
C GLU A 135 10.81 -20.82 -5.83
N ARG A 136 9.76 -20.00 -6.01
CA ARG A 136 9.22 -19.11 -4.99
C ARG A 136 8.41 -19.86 -3.94
N CYS A 137 7.72 -20.93 -4.32
CA CYS A 137 6.90 -21.73 -3.39
C CYS A 137 7.71 -22.48 -2.32
N LYS A 138 9.01 -22.73 -2.52
CA LYS A 138 9.83 -23.52 -1.60
C LYS A 138 10.01 -22.87 -0.21
N SER A 139 10.03 -21.56 -0.13
CA SER A 139 10.21 -20.83 1.13
C SER A 139 8.91 -20.68 1.93
N ALA A 140 7.77 -20.85 1.29
CA ALA A 140 6.44 -20.60 1.84
C ALA A 140 5.73 -21.85 2.37
N ALA A 141 6.23 -23.06 2.06
CA ALA A 141 5.56 -24.33 2.36
C ALA A 141 5.15 -24.52 3.83
N ASP A 142 5.93 -23.97 4.78
CA ASP A 142 5.61 -24.07 6.21
C ASP A 142 4.55 -23.05 6.66
N LEU A 143 4.40 -21.94 5.97
CA LEU A 143 3.47 -20.86 6.32
C LEU A 143 2.09 -21.07 5.72
N THR A 144 2.03 -21.66 4.55
CA THR A 144 0.78 -22.00 3.83
C THR A 144 -0.09 -23.00 4.60
N ARG A 145 0.53 -23.77 5.50
CA ARG A 145 -0.20 -24.69 6.39
C ARG A 145 -1.13 -23.98 7.38
N LEU A 146 -0.90 -22.69 7.67
CA LEU A 146 -1.78 -21.89 8.53
C LEU A 146 -3.10 -21.58 7.84
N ASN A 147 -3.09 -21.23 6.56
CA ASN A 147 -4.27 -20.81 5.79
C ASN A 147 -5.32 -21.90 5.65
N ARG A 148 -4.94 -23.18 5.73
CA ARG A 148 -5.84 -24.30 5.47
C ARG A 148 -6.56 -24.85 6.68
N GLN A 149 -6.07 -24.58 7.89
CA GLN A 149 -6.74 -25.05 9.10
C GLN A 149 -8.05 -24.29 9.39
N HIS A 150 -8.30 -23.19 8.63
CA HIS A 150 -9.47 -22.32 8.80
C HIS A 150 -10.61 -22.56 7.82
N ASP A 151 -10.39 -23.32 6.78
CA ASP A 151 -11.51 -23.80 5.96
C ASP A 151 -12.19 -24.93 6.75
N THR A 152 -13.14 -24.56 7.64
CA THR A 152 -13.86 -25.47 8.53
C THR A 152 -14.58 -26.61 7.78
N LYS A 153 -14.77 -26.48 6.46
CA LYS A 153 -15.25 -27.55 5.56
C LYS A 153 -14.15 -28.50 5.10
N LYS A 154 -12.85 -28.22 5.42
CA LYS A 154 -11.70 -29.02 5.01
C LYS A 154 -10.86 -29.51 6.19
N ALA A 155 -11.38 -29.45 7.43
CA ALA A 155 -10.73 -29.95 8.63
C ALA A 155 -10.40 -31.46 8.60
N ASP A 156 -11.01 -32.19 7.64
CA ASP A 156 -10.79 -33.63 7.45
C ASP A 156 -9.71 -33.97 6.40
N LEU A 157 -9.03 -32.97 5.82
CA LEU A 157 -7.97 -33.21 4.84
C LEU A 157 -6.69 -33.68 5.52
N LYS A 158 -6.25 -34.90 5.18
CA LYS A 158 -5.01 -35.50 5.66
C LYS A 158 -3.79 -34.70 5.16
N PRO A 159 -2.63 -34.77 5.84
CA PRO A 159 -1.39 -34.10 5.40
C PRO A 159 -0.98 -34.42 3.95
N ALA A 160 -1.37 -35.59 3.41
CA ALA A 160 -1.14 -35.98 2.00
C ALA A 160 -1.90 -35.12 0.98
N ASP A 161 -3.03 -34.51 1.39
CA ASP A 161 -3.83 -33.67 0.50
C ASP A 161 -3.25 -32.26 0.35
N ILE A 162 -2.14 -31.97 1.07
CA ILE A 162 -1.44 -30.68 1.08
C ILE A 162 -0.36 -30.62 -0.04
N GLU A 163 0.04 -31.76 -0.59
CA GLU A 163 1.12 -31.85 -1.59
C GLU A 163 0.83 -31.15 -2.94
N GLY A 164 -0.36 -30.66 -3.19
CA GLY A 164 -0.74 -30.01 -4.44
C GLY A 164 -1.06 -28.53 -4.35
N TYR A 165 -0.88 -27.85 -3.18
CA TYR A 165 -1.17 -26.43 -3.08
C TYR A 165 -0.02 -25.60 -3.62
N LEU A 166 -0.35 -24.76 -4.58
CA LEU A 166 0.54 -23.72 -5.07
C LEU A 166 0.16 -22.41 -4.38
N GLU A 167 1.11 -21.80 -3.72
CA GLU A 167 0.97 -20.46 -3.15
C GLU A 167 0.67 -19.47 -4.27
N THR A 168 -0.23 -18.54 -4.01
CA THR A 168 -0.61 -17.48 -4.96
C THR A 168 0.04 -16.16 -4.59
N HIS A 169 0.02 -15.19 -5.51
CA HIS A 169 0.46 -13.83 -5.22
C HIS A 169 -0.37 -13.19 -4.09
N ALA A 170 -1.66 -13.53 -3.99
CA ALA A 170 -2.53 -13.09 -2.89
C ALA A 170 -2.05 -13.58 -1.52
N ASP A 171 -1.53 -14.81 -1.42
CA ASP A 171 -1.01 -15.36 -0.16
C ASP A 171 0.22 -14.57 0.33
N VAL A 172 1.05 -14.09 -0.59
CA VAL A 172 2.20 -13.22 -0.24
C VAL A 172 1.73 -11.88 0.32
N LEU A 173 0.75 -11.23 -0.34
CA LEU A 173 0.15 -10.00 0.19
C LEU A 173 -0.42 -10.20 1.59
N HIS A 174 -1.16 -11.28 1.79
CA HIS A 174 -1.76 -11.64 3.07
C HIS A 174 -0.70 -11.75 4.17
N ARG A 175 0.39 -12.46 3.90
CA ARG A 175 1.48 -12.66 4.84
C ARG A 175 2.18 -11.34 5.22
N ILE A 176 2.48 -10.50 4.23
CA ILE A 176 3.09 -9.20 4.46
C ILE A 176 2.19 -8.32 5.34
N LEU A 177 0.89 -8.25 5.02
CA LEU A 177 -0.08 -7.45 5.77
C LEU A 177 -0.27 -7.95 7.19
N PHE A 178 -0.28 -9.26 7.40
CA PHE A 178 -0.39 -9.86 8.72
C PHE A 178 0.83 -9.51 9.60
N ILE A 179 2.04 -9.68 9.08
CA ILE A 179 3.28 -9.33 9.79
C ILE A 179 3.31 -7.83 10.08
N TYR A 180 2.95 -6.99 9.10
CA TYR A 180 2.86 -5.54 9.30
C TYR A 180 1.91 -5.18 10.45
N ALA A 181 0.71 -5.72 10.46
CA ALA A 181 -0.29 -5.45 11.49
C ALA A 181 0.16 -5.91 12.90
N LYS A 182 0.84 -7.05 12.98
CA LYS A 182 1.42 -7.58 14.22
C LYS A 182 2.53 -6.67 14.78
N LEU A 183 3.38 -6.13 13.93
CA LEU A 183 4.47 -5.22 14.31
C LEU A 183 3.99 -3.80 14.60
N ASN A 184 2.80 -3.44 14.13
CA ASN A 184 2.22 -2.10 14.30
C ASN A 184 0.88 -2.15 15.05
N PRO A 185 0.84 -2.56 16.33
CA PRO A 185 -0.41 -2.77 17.08
C PRO A 185 -1.22 -1.48 17.29
N GLY A 186 -0.58 -0.30 17.19
CA GLY A 186 -1.24 1.01 17.27
C GLY A 186 -2.03 1.37 16.02
N VAL A 187 -1.60 0.90 14.84
CA VAL A 187 -2.29 1.12 13.56
C VAL A 187 -3.17 -0.07 13.21
N LYS A 188 -2.66 -1.28 13.44
CA LYS A 188 -3.23 -2.58 13.04
C LYS A 188 -3.34 -2.69 11.52
N TYR A 189 -4.21 -3.61 11.05
CA TYR A 189 -4.65 -3.64 9.66
C TYR A 189 -5.86 -2.73 9.49
N VAL A 190 -5.89 -1.99 8.41
CA VAL A 190 -7.05 -1.18 8.01
C VAL A 190 -7.39 -1.52 6.56
N GLN A 191 -8.66 -1.68 6.30
CA GLN A 191 -9.19 -1.98 4.95
C GLN A 191 -8.67 -0.97 3.92
N GLY A 192 -8.15 -1.48 2.80
CA GLY A 192 -7.52 -0.71 1.74
C GLY A 192 -5.99 -0.78 1.73
N MET A 193 -5.34 -1.16 2.83
CA MET A 193 -3.89 -1.40 2.86
C MET A 193 -3.46 -2.45 1.83
N ASN A 194 -4.32 -3.44 1.57
CA ASN A 194 -4.13 -4.46 0.53
C ASN A 194 -3.99 -3.85 -0.87
N GLU A 195 -4.75 -2.81 -1.20
CA GLU A 195 -4.68 -2.14 -2.50
C GLU A 195 -3.38 -1.36 -2.67
N VAL A 196 -2.94 -0.66 -1.62
CA VAL A 196 -1.65 0.05 -1.61
C VAL A 196 -0.49 -0.93 -1.79
N LEU A 197 -0.50 -2.05 -1.04
CA LEU A 197 0.52 -3.08 -1.17
C LEU A 197 0.48 -3.75 -2.55
N ALA A 198 -0.69 -3.95 -3.14
CA ALA A 198 -0.84 -4.57 -4.45
C ALA A 198 -0.14 -3.79 -5.57
N VAL A 199 -0.17 -2.44 -5.52
CA VAL A 199 0.55 -1.61 -6.50
C VAL A 199 2.06 -1.78 -6.38
N LEU A 200 2.60 -1.75 -5.15
CA LEU A 200 4.02 -2.00 -4.91
C LEU A 200 4.42 -3.40 -5.36
N TYR A 201 3.64 -4.41 -4.99
CA TYR A 201 3.89 -5.81 -5.32
C TYR A 201 3.93 -6.02 -6.83
N PHE A 202 2.92 -5.54 -7.54
CA PHE A 202 2.84 -5.69 -8.99
C PHE A 202 3.99 -4.98 -9.71
N CYS A 203 4.35 -3.78 -9.25
CA CYS A 203 5.48 -3.03 -9.79
C CYS A 203 6.79 -3.80 -9.60
N PHE A 204 7.06 -4.29 -8.39
CA PHE A 204 8.32 -4.95 -8.06
C PHE A 204 8.47 -6.31 -8.72
N LEU A 205 7.36 -7.04 -8.89
CA LEU A 205 7.37 -8.37 -9.50
C LEU A 205 7.39 -8.32 -11.02
N LYS A 206 6.66 -7.38 -11.64
CA LYS A 206 6.56 -7.28 -13.10
C LYS A 206 7.91 -7.07 -13.77
N ASP A 207 8.76 -6.25 -13.12
CA ASP A 207 10.07 -5.91 -13.63
C ASP A 207 11.19 -6.76 -13.00
N ASP A 208 10.84 -7.91 -12.41
CA ASP A 208 11.78 -8.79 -11.74
C ASP A 208 12.74 -9.43 -12.73
N ASP A 209 14.01 -9.11 -12.58
CA ASP A 209 15.12 -9.71 -13.31
C ASP A 209 15.97 -10.56 -12.36
N ALA A 210 15.86 -11.88 -12.50
CA ALA A 210 16.60 -12.84 -11.67
C ALA A 210 18.13 -12.64 -11.72
N SER A 211 18.63 -11.99 -12.76
CA SER A 211 20.07 -11.67 -12.89
C SER A 211 20.49 -10.44 -12.08
N ASN A 212 19.52 -9.58 -11.69
CA ASN A 212 19.79 -8.36 -10.93
C ASN A 212 19.63 -8.61 -9.43
N PRO A 213 20.70 -8.51 -8.62
CA PRO A 213 20.61 -8.77 -7.18
C PRO A 213 19.71 -7.79 -6.41
N VAL A 214 19.41 -6.62 -6.99
CA VAL A 214 18.55 -5.60 -6.37
C VAL A 214 17.07 -5.88 -6.60
N VAL A 215 16.72 -6.51 -7.72
CA VAL A 215 15.33 -6.88 -8.07
C VAL A 215 15.09 -8.38 -8.03
N GLY A 216 16.09 -9.15 -7.58
CA GLY A 216 16.04 -10.62 -7.58
C GLY A 216 15.01 -11.19 -6.62
N HIS A 217 14.46 -12.34 -6.99
CA HIS A 217 13.36 -13.05 -6.29
C HIS A 217 13.62 -13.29 -4.79
N LYS A 218 14.89 -13.52 -4.39
CA LYS A 218 15.24 -13.81 -3.00
C LYS A 218 14.76 -12.76 -2.02
N TYR A 219 14.88 -11.48 -2.41
CA TYR A 219 14.61 -10.35 -1.51
C TYR A 219 13.22 -9.76 -1.70
N LEU A 220 12.47 -10.20 -2.70
CA LEU A 220 11.22 -9.56 -3.12
C LEU A 220 10.23 -9.34 -1.97
N GLU A 221 9.96 -10.37 -1.18
CA GLU A 221 8.96 -10.30 -0.11
C GLU A 221 9.43 -9.40 1.06
N SER A 222 10.68 -9.54 1.48
CA SER A 222 11.27 -8.66 2.49
C SER A 222 11.33 -7.20 2.04
N ASP A 223 11.72 -6.96 0.78
CA ASP A 223 11.75 -5.63 0.21
C ASP A 223 10.38 -4.98 0.17
N LEU A 224 9.37 -5.74 -0.26
CA LEU A 224 7.99 -5.27 -0.25
C LEU A 224 7.53 -4.91 1.15
N PHE A 225 7.83 -5.76 2.13
CA PHE A 225 7.48 -5.49 3.52
C PHE A 225 8.08 -4.18 4.02
N PHE A 226 9.39 -3.94 3.81
CA PHE A 226 10.04 -2.73 4.30
C PHE A 226 9.62 -1.48 3.51
N ASN A 227 9.52 -1.55 2.17
CA ASN A 227 9.06 -0.42 1.37
C ASN A 227 7.59 -0.08 1.64
N PHE A 228 6.72 -1.08 1.83
CA PHE A 228 5.36 -0.88 2.27
C PHE A 228 5.29 -0.25 3.66
N SER A 229 6.11 -0.73 4.60
CA SER A 229 6.18 -0.17 5.96
C SER A 229 6.61 1.30 5.94
N ASN A 230 7.60 1.66 5.11
CA ASN A 230 8.05 3.04 4.94
C ASN A 230 6.93 3.92 4.34
N LEU A 231 6.24 3.44 3.30
CA LEU A 231 5.10 4.15 2.73
C LEU A 231 3.98 4.35 3.76
N MET A 232 3.69 3.32 4.56
CA MET A 232 2.66 3.38 5.60
C MET A 232 3.01 4.32 6.75
N ILE A 233 4.28 4.57 7.05
CA ILE A 233 4.68 5.61 8.02
C ILE A 233 4.14 6.98 7.61
N GLU A 234 4.12 7.28 6.31
CA GLU A 234 3.64 8.55 5.78
C GLU A 234 2.12 8.60 5.58
N LEU A 235 1.51 7.45 5.33
CA LEU A 235 0.07 7.35 5.10
C LEU A 235 -0.72 7.08 6.39
N ARG A 236 -0.07 6.57 7.45
CA ARG A 236 -0.73 6.08 8.67
C ARG A 236 -1.69 7.08 9.31
N ASP A 237 -1.36 8.38 9.25
CA ASP A 237 -2.18 9.42 9.85
C ASP A 237 -3.57 9.52 9.19
N GLY A 238 -3.67 9.09 7.91
CA GLY A 238 -4.95 8.93 7.21
C GLY A 238 -5.75 7.72 7.67
N PHE A 239 -5.11 6.71 8.27
CA PHE A 239 -5.75 5.49 8.76
C PHE A 239 -6.06 5.53 10.27
N LEU A 240 -5.47 6.46 11.03
CA LEU A 240 -5.68 6.59 12.47
C LEU A 240 -6.88 7.50 12.76
N ARG A 241 -8.02 6.92 13.17
CA ARG A 241 -9.24 7.67 13.53
C ARG A 241 -9.01 8.66 14.68
N GLU A 242 -8.05 8.41 15.54
CA GLU A 242 -7.72 9.28 16.68
C GLU A 242 -7.11 10.61 16.24
N LEU A 243 -6.45 10.66 15.11
CA LEU A 243 -5.86 11.85 14.51
C LEU A 243 -6.81 12.64 13.59
N ASP A 244 -8.04 12.16 13.39
CA ASP A 244 -9.04 12.81 12.52
C ASP A 244 -9.34 14.26 12.95
N LYS A 245 -9.08 14.61 14.21
CA LYS A 245 -9.32 15.95 14.75
C LYS A 245 -8.12 16.88 14.67
N GLU A 246 -6.94 16.38 14.30
CA GLU A 246 -5.73 17.17 14.21
C GLU A 246 -5.53 17.76 12.81
N LYS A 247 -4.92 18.95 12.74
CA LYS A 247 -4.63 19.63 11.46
C LYS A 247 -3.68 18.85 10.54
N SER A 248 -2.95 17.90 11.08
CA SER A 248 -1.99 17.04 10.36
C SER A 248 -2.57 15.75 9.80
N GLY A 249 -3.75 15.31 10.29
CA GLY A 249 -4.40 14.09 9.85
C GLY A 249 -5.12 14.22 8.52
N ILE A 250 -5.92 13.19 8.17
CA ILE A 250 -6.69 13.14 6.93
C ILE A 250 -7.64 14.34 6.76
N GLN A 251 -8.22 14.83 7.85
CA GLN A 251 -9.08 16.02 7.84
C GLN A 251 -8.30 17.29 7.46
N GLY A 252 -7.05 17.40 7.92
CA GLY A 252 -6.18 18.51 7.53
C GLY A 252 -5.86 18.50 6.04
N ARG A 253 -5.61 17.32 5.45
CA ARG A 253 -5.38 17.15 4.00
C ARG A 253 -6.63 17.51 3.19
N ILE A 254 -7.81 17.00 3.61
CA ILE A 254 -9.10 17.32 2.96
C ILE A 254 -9.39 18.81 3.03
N LYS A 255 -9.11 19.46 4.16
CA LYS A 255 -9.25 20.91 4.30
C LYS A 255 -8.31 21.67 3.34
N GLN A 256 -7.03 21.30 3.29
CA GLN A 256 -6.08 21.91 2.36
C GLN A 256 -6.50 21.73 0.91
N TYR A 257 -6.95 20.54 0.53
CA TYR A 257 -7.54 20.27 -0.77
C TYR A 257 -8.72 21.20 -1.09
N ALA A 258 -9.66 21.38 -0.15
CA ALA A 258 -10.79 22.26 -0.31
C ALA A 258 -10.38 23.73 -0.49
N GLU A 259 -9.36 24.21 0.25
CA GLU A 259 -8.82 25.55 0.10
C GLU A 259 -8.17 25.77 -1.29
N ILE A 260 -7.42 24.78 -1.78
CA ILE A 260 -6.85 24.84 -3.14
C ILE A 260 -7.99 24.90 -4.18
N MET A 261 -8.98 24.01 -4.05
CA MET A 261 -10.12 23.96 -4.97
C MET A 261 -10.90 25.28 -4.99
N LYS A 262 -11.12 25.90 -3.83
CA LYS A 262 -11.76 27.21 -3.70
C LYS A 262 -11.08 28.30 -4.52
N VAL A 263 -9.76 28.24 -4.65
CA VAL A 263 -8.97 29.22 -5.41
C VAL A 263 -8.99 28.93 -6.91
N VAL A 264 -8.79 27.66 -7.31
CA VAL A 264 -8.55 27.31 -8.71
C VAL A 264 -9.78 26.80 -9.44
N GLU A 265 -10.78 26.29 -8.74
CA GLU A 265 -12.07 25.80 -9.26
C GLU A 265 -13.24 26.36 -8.43
N PRO A 266 -13.38 27.72 -8.36
CA PRO A 266 -14.34 28.35 -7.45
C PRO A 266 -15.80 27.99 -7.74
N HIS A 267 -16.15 27.74 -8.99
CA HIS A 267 -17.53 27.36 -9.35
C HIS A 267 -17.88 25.96 -8.84
N ALA A 268 -17.00 24.97 -9.06
CA ALA A 268 -17.19 23.61 -8.54
C ALA A 268 -17.22 23.62 -7.01
N TYR A 269 -16.29 24.33 -6.37
CA TYR A 269 -16.27 24.49 -4.92
C TYR A 269 -17.59 25.05 -4.40
N HIS A 270 -18.10 26.13 -5.00
CA HIS A 270 -19.34 26.77 -4.57
C HIS A 270 -20.57 25.84 -4.72
N THR A 271 -20.66 25.10 -5.82
CA THR A 271 -21.74 24.12 -6.02
C THR A 271 -21.69 23.01 -4.98
N ILE A 272 -20.51 22.46 -4.68
CA ILE A 272 -20.31 21.42 -3.66
C ILE A 272 -20.75 21.92 -2.28
N GLU A 273 -20.34 23.15 -1.90
CA GLU A 273 -20.73 23.77 -0.62
C GLU A 273 -22.22 24.10 -0.55
N GLN A 274 -22.82 24.67 -1.59
CA GLN A 274 -24.26 24.99 -1.65
C GLN A 274 -25.12 23.73 -1.48
N ASN A 275 -24.70 22.63 -2.09
CA ASN A 275 -25.37 21.34 -1.95
C ASN A 275 -25.02 20.59 -0.66
N GLN A 276 -24.23 21.19 0.23
CA GLN A 276 -23.82 20.59 1.52
C GLN A 276 -23.13 19.21 1.35
N VAL A 277 -22.41 19.02 0.24
CA VAL A 277 -21.63 17.81 -0.02
C VAL A 277 -20.33 17.87 0.79
N ASN A 278 -20.21 17.03 1.80
CA ASN A 278 -18.98 16.95 2.58
C ASN A 278 -17.87 16.33 1.73
N HIS A 279 -16.76 17.07 1.57
CA HIS A 279 -15.59 16.64 0.80
C HIS A 279 -15.08 15.26 1.21
N GLN A 280 -15.21 14.89 2.49
CA GLN A 280 -14.80 13.57 2.99
C GLN A 280 -15.54 12.42 2.31
N PHE A 281 -16.80 12.58 1.91
CA PHE A 281 -17.62 11.49 1.38
C PHE A 281 -17.11 10.90 0.06
N TYR A 282 -16.36 11.68 -0.72
CA TYR A 282 -15.82 11.24 -1.99
C TYR A 282 -14.28 11.22 -2.02
N SER A 283 -13.61 12.15 -1.32
CA SER A 283 -12.15 12.29 -1.42
C SER A 283 -11.36 11.47 -0.40
N LEU A 284 -11.97 10.96 0.67
CA LEU A 284 -11.28 10.19 1.71
C LEU A 284 -10.47 9.04 1.11
N ARG A 285 -11.09 8.25 0.25
CA ARG A 285 -10.45 7.11 -0.43
C ARG A 285 -9.29 7.56 -1.32
N TRP A 286 -9.40 8.70 -1.99
CA TRP A 286 -8.35 9.25 -2.83
C TRP A 286 -7.05 9.50 -2.05
N PHE A 287 -7.16 10.10 -0.87
CA PHE A 287 -6.01 10.40 -0.02
C PHE A 287 -5.45 9.17 0.68
N MET A 288 -6.32 8.33 1.24
CA MET A 288 -5.90 7.14 1.98
C MET A 288 -5.15 6.14 1.11
N LEU A 289 -5.61 5.96 -0.13
CA LEU A 289 -5.11 4.92 -1.03
C LEU A 289 -4.26 5.50 -2.17
N LEU A 290 -3.86 6.78 -2.10
CA LEU A 290 -3.11 7.44 -3.19
C LEU A 290 -3.74 7.16 -4.56
N LEU A 291 -5.08 7.26 -4.65
CA LEU A 291 -5.87 7.10 -5.86
C LEU A 291 -5.75 5.71 -6.54
N CYS A 292 -5.12 4.71 -5.93
CA CYS A 292 -4.88 3.43 -6.62
C CYS A 292 -6.15 2.62 -6.89
N GLN A 293 -7.27 2.89 -6.21
CA GLN A 293 -8.56 2.27 -6.51
C GLN A 293 -9.36 3.00 -7.60
N GLU A 294 -8.96 4.23 -7.94
CA GLU A 294 -9.64 5.02 -8.97
C GLU A 294 -9.17 4.66 -10.39
N PHE A 295 -7.97 4.12 -10.52
CA PHE A 295 -7.31 3.90 -11.79
C PHE A 295 -6.91 2.44 -12.01
N THR A 296 -6.74 2.04 -13.26
CA THR A 296 -6.16 0.74 -13.62
C THR A 296 -4.76 0.60 -13.01
N MET A 297 -4.24 -0.62 -12.91
CA MET A 297 -2.91 -0.87 -12.37
C MET A 297 -1.82 -0.07 -13.11
N ALA A 298 -1.87 -0.05 -14.44
CA ALA A 298 -0.88 0.68 -15.24
C ALA A 298 -0.95 2.21 -15.02
N GLN A 299 -2.16 2.77 -14.93
CA GLN A 299 -2.37 4.18 -14.63
C GLN A 299 -1.93 4.53 -13.21
N SER A 300 -2.23 3.65 -12.23
CA SER A 300 -1.80 3.81 -10.83
C SER A 300 -0.27 3.83 -10.73
N ILE A 301 0.43 2.92 -11.40
CA ILE A 301 1.89 2.89 -11.44
C ILE A 301 2.44 4.19 -12.05
N ARG A 302 1.88 4.64 -13.17
CA ARG A 302 2.31 5.90 -13.79
C ARG A 302 2.07 7.11 -12.88
N LEU A 303 0.94 7.16 -12.21
CA LEU A 303 0.62 8.22 -11.24
C LEU A 303 1.61 8.19 -10.07
N TRP A 304 1.90 7.01 -9.53
CA TRP A 304 2.81 6.85 -8.41
C TRP A 304 4.27 7.20 -8.75
N ASP A 305 4.70 7.01 -10.00
CA ASP A 305 6.00 7.55 -10.43
C ASP A 305 6.11 9.05 -10.09
N THR A 306 5.04 9.81 -10.31
CA THR A 306 4.99 11.25 -9.98
C THR A 306 4.84 11.50 -8.48
N LEU A 307 3.88 10.83 -7.82
CA LEU A 307 3.57 11.08 -6.40
C LEU A 307 4.76 10.76 -5.47
N LEU A 308 5.49 9.67 -5.74
CA LEU A 308 6.65 9.28 -4.94
C LEU A 308 7.83 10.24 -5.10
N THR A 309 7.89 11.01 -6.19
CA THR A 309 8.94 12.02 -6.39
C THR A 309 8.67 13.33 -5.67
N ASP A 310 7.47 13.53 -5.10
CA ASP A 310 7.13 14.76 -4.41
C ASP A 310 8.07 15.01 -3.21
N PRO A 311 8.85 16.11 -3.22
CA PRO A 311 9.74 16.42 -2.11
C PRO A 311 9.00 16.79 -0.83
N GLN A 312 7.74 17.21 -0.92
CA GLN A 312 6.87 17.55 0.19
C GLN A 312 5.98 16.37 0.61
N ARG A 313 6.30 15.17 0.14
CA ARG A 313 5.66 13.90 0.50
C ARG A 313 4.13 13.96 0.42
N PHE A 314 3.65 13.66 -0.79
CA PHE A 314 2.23 13.56 -1.13
C PHE A 314 1.39 14.85 -1.01
N GLN A 315 2.01 16.02 -0.86
CA GLN A 315 1.27 17.28 -0.97
C GLN A 315 0.76 17.50 -2.40
N PHE A 316 1.52 17.04 -3.39
CA PHE A 316 1.10 17.07 -4.79
C PHE A 316 -0.23 16.32 -5.03
N THR A 317 -0.58 15.34 -4.19
CA THR A 317 -1.85 14.62 -4.25
C THR A 317 -3.06 15.56 -4.10
N ASN A 318 -2.95 16.65 -3.33
CA ASN A 318 -4.03 17.63 -3.21
C ASN A 318 -4.37 18.25 -4.59
N PHE A 319 -3.34 18.58 -5.37
CA PHE A 319 -3.52 19.13 -6.71
C PHE A 319 -4.08 18.11 -7.70
N VAL A 320 -3.66 16.84 -7.58
CA VAL A 320 -4.24 15.73 -8.37
C VAL A 320 -5.73 15.57 -8.06
N CYS A 321 -6.12 15.63 -6.79
CA CYS A 321 -7.52 15.54 -6.40
C CYS A 321 -8.36 16.73 -6.89
N VAL A 322 -7.78 17.95 -6.92
CA VAL A 322 -8.46 19.11 -7.51
C VAL A 322 -8.56 18.95 -9.02
N ALA A 323 -7.54 18.44 -9.69
CA ALA A 323 -7.60 18.16 -11.13
C ALA A 323 -8.70 17.15 -11.49
N LEU A 324 -8.94 16.14 -10.66
CA LEU A 324 -10.09 15.23 -10.83
C LEU A 324 -11.43 15.98 -10.82
N VAL A 325 -11.60 16.92 -9.88
CA VAL A 325 -12.81 17.74 -9.83
C VAL A 325 -12.93 18.63 -11.08
N SER A 326 -11.80 19.13 -11.61
CA SER A 326 -11.81 19.93 -12.85
C SER A 326 -12.35 19.12 -14.04
N PHE A 327 -12.09 17.82 -14.13
CA PHE A 327 -12.61 16.97 -15.21
C PHE A 327 -14.10 16.70 -15.12
N VAL A 328 -14.67 16.71 -13.92
CA VAL A 328 -16.10 16.45 -13.67
C VAL A 328 -16.89 17.74 -13.43
N ARG A 329 -16.22 18.90 -13.50
CA ARG A 329 -16.80 20.20 -13.15
C ARG A 329 -18.11 20.50 -13.89
N ASP A 330 -18.13 20.33 -15.19
CA ASP A 330 -19.28 20.70 -16.01
C ASP A 330 -20.53 19.84 -15.74
N GLU A 331 -20.32 18.61 -15.22
CA GLU A 331 -21.40 17.69 -14.83
C GLU A 331 -22.01 18.07 -13.46
N ILE A 332 -21.26 18.77 -12.59
CA ILE A 332 -21.72 19.06 -11.22
C ILE A 332 -22.23 20.50 -11.05
N ILE A 333 -21.88 21.46 -11.91
CA ILE A 333 -22.13 22.91 -11.72
C ILE A 333 -23.60 23.21 -11.47
N ASP A 334 -24.52 22.61 -12.23
CA ASP A 334 -25.96 22.82 -12.10
C ASP A 334 -26.67 21.63 -11.40
N GLY A 335 -25.88 20.74 -10.79
CA GLY A 335 -26.38 19.53 -10.15
C GLY A 335 -26.90 19.76 -8.72
N ASP A 336 -27.74 18.86 -8.28
CA ASP A 336 -28.14 18.72 -6.88
C ASP A 336 -27.12 17.86 -6.07
N PHE A 337 -27.42 17.59 -4.79
CA PHE A 337 -26.59 16.74 -3.92
C PHE A 337 -26.30 15.37 -4.55
N ALA A 338 -27.32 14.70 -5.11
CA ALA A 338 -27.19 13.36 -5.65
C ALA A 338 -26.29 13.36 -6.90
N CYS A 339 -26.50 14.33 -7.79
CA CYS A 339 -25.69 14.54 -9.00
C CYS A 339 -24.22 14.81 -8.63
N CYS A 340 -23.96 15.72 -7.69
CA CYS A 340 -22.60 16.00 -7.21
C CYS A 340 -21.94 14.75 -6.64
N MET A 341 -22.63 14.01 -5.76
CA MET A 341 -22.08 12.80 -5.13
C MET A 341 -21.75 11.72 -6.14
N GLU A 342 -22.66 11.44 -7.09
CA GLU A 342 -22.46 10.40 -8.10
C GLU A 342 -21.26 10.72 -8.98
N ASN A 343 -21.18 11.93 -9.51
CA ASN A 343 -20.11 12.34 -10.43
C ASN A 343 -18.77 12.47 -9.71
N LEU A 344 -18.72 13.02 -8.49
CA LEU A 344 -17.48 13.13 -7.71
C LEU A 344 -16.92 11.76 -7.33
N GLN A 345 -17.77 10.79 -6.99
CA GLN A 345 -17.32 9.42 -6.69
C GLN A 345 -16.78 8.67 -7.92
N LYS A 346 -17.18 9.09 -9.12
CA LYS A 346 -16.76 8.52 -10.41
C LYS A 346 -15.85 9.47 -11.21
N ALA A 347 -15.28 10.50 -10.57
CA ALA A 347 -14.51 11.54 -11.26
C ALA A 347 -13.38 11.00 -12.14
N HIS A 348 -12.81 9.83 -11.78
CA HIS A 348 -11.78 9.17 -12.58
C HIS A 348 -12.27 8.70 -13.97
N GLU A 349 -13.57 8.43 -14.14
CA GLU A 349 -14.15 8.01 -15.43
C GLU A 349 -14.14 9.14 -16.47
N PHE A 350 -14.06 10.39 -16.02
CA PHE A 350 -13.99 11.58 -16.88
C PHE A 350 -12.56 11.94 -17.30
N VAL A 351 -11.56 11.23 -16.78
CA VAL A 351 -10.15 11.43 -17.15
C VAL A 351 -9.84 10.63 -18.41
N PRO A 352 -9.53 11.27 -19.56
CA PRO A 352 -9.26 10.54 -20.79
C PRO A 352 -8.01 9.66 -20.68
N GLU A 353 -6.91 10.27 -20.23
CA GLU A 353 -5.62 9.61 -20.03
C GLU A 353 -4.95 10.12 -18.76
N ILE A 354 -4.15 9.29 -18.13
CA ILE A 354 -3.42 9.68 -16.91
C ILE A 354 -2.45 10.84 -17.14
N SER A 355 -1.95 10.98 -18.37
CA SER A 355 -1.12 12.13 -18.79
C SER A 355 -1.90 13.44 -18.76
N ASP A 356 -3.19 13.43 -19.13
CA ASP A 356 -4.03 14.62 -19.11
C ASP A 356 -4.31 15.06 -17.67
N LEU A 357 -4.56 14.10 -16.78
CA LEU A 357 -4.68 14.38 -15.35
C LEU A 357 -3.41 15.04 -14.79
N LEU A 358 -2.23 14.49 -15.09
CA LEU A 358 -0.97 15.04 -14.60
C LEU A 358 -0.64 16.42 -15.21
N ASN A 359 -0.96 16.64 -16.48
CA ASN A 359 -0.83 17.94 -17.11
C ASN A 359 -1.75 18.98 -16.45
N LYS A 360 -3.03 18.63 -16.27
CA LYS A 360 -4.00 19.48 -15.58
C LYS A 360 -3.57 19.78 -14.14
N THR A 361 -3.03 18.78 -13.44
CA THR A 361 -2.48 18.95 -12.10
C THR A 361 -1.36 19.98 -12.06
N ASN A 362 -0.43 19.92 -13.02
CA ASN A 362 0.66 20.91 -13.11
C ASN A 362 0.14 22.33 -13.40
N GLU A 363 -0.85 22.47 -14.27
CA GLU A 363 -1.50 23.77 -14.53
C GLU A 363 -2.10 24.36 -13.26
N ILE A 364 -2.84 23.53 -12.49
CA ILE A 364 -3.46 23.93 -11.22
C ILE A 364 -2.40 24.32 -10.19
N CYS A 365 -1.33 23.53 -10.06
CA CYS A 365 -0.25 23.82 -9.14
C CYS A 365 0.42 25.17 -9.45
N VAL A 366 0.68 25.46 -10.72
CA VAL A 366 1.26 26.74 -11.15
C VAL A 366 0.27 27.90 -10.91
N ALA A 367 -1.01 27.71 -11.19
CA ALA A 367 -2.04 28.74 -10.96
C ALA A 367 -2.19 29.08 -9.48
N TYR A 368 -2.23 28.06 -8.61
CA TYR A 368 -2.33 28.22 -7.16
C TYR A 368 -1.10 28.95 -6.57
N ASN A 369 0.12 28.55 -6.94
CA ASN A 369 1.34 29.16 -6.45
C ASN A 369 1.45 30.65 -6.86
N ARG A 370 1.06 31.01 -8.08
CA ARG A 370 0.99 32.41 -8.52
C ARG A 370 -0.01 33.22 -7.71
N HIS A 371 -1.13 32.62 -7.35
CA HIS A 371 -2.13 33.28 -6.51
C HIS A 371 -1.55 33.56 -5.12
N GLU A 372 -0.90 32.56 -4.46
CA GLU A 372 -0.27 32.75 -3.15
C GLU A 372 0.84 33.81 -3.15
N GLU A 373 1.71 33.82 -4.17
CA GLU A 373 2.74 34.85 -4.31
C GLU A 373 2.14 36.25 -4.42
N SER A 374 0.99 36.41 -5.10
CA SER A 374 0.33 37.70 -5.23
C SER A 374 -0.22 38.26 -3.90
N TYR A 375 -0.57 37.39 -2.95
CA TYR A 375 -1.05 37.79 -1.62
C TYR A 375 0.08 38.05 -0.61
N THR A 376 1.27 37.50 -0.84
CA THR A 376 2.44 37.73 0.05
C THR A 376 3.17 39.04 -0.24
N ILE A 377 2.92 39.70 -1.36
CA ILE A 377 3.55 40.96 -1.78
C ILE A 377 2.65 42.18 -1.46
N GLY A 378 1.42 42.01 -0.98
CA GLY A 378 0.50 43.05 -0.53
C GLY A 378 0.38 43.14 0.96
#